data_221f64617090e16236da5ca7b7671785
#
_entry.id   221f64617090e16236da5ca7b7671785
#
_cell.length_a   1.000
_cell.length_b   1.000
_cell.length_c   1.000
_cell.angle_alpha   90.00
_cell.angle_beta   90.00
_cell.angle_gamma   90.00
#
_symmetry.space_group_name_H-M   'P 1'
#
loop_
_entity.id
_entity.type
_entity.pdbx_description
1 polymer ?
#
loop_
_entity_poly.entity_id
_entity_poly.type
_entity_poly.pdbx_seq_one_letter_code
_entity_poly.pdbx_strand_id
1 'polypeptide(L)'
;MAKKASNSDKRILLVDDDAEIIESLRLALEAQDYQVLVARDGNQGLALIERETPDLIILDMMMPKRSGFLVLERLKRLGEKKHRIIMITANEGNRHKAYAEMLGVDDYVRKPFPMDRLIQSVQRLLGA
;
A
#
# COMPACT_ATOMS: atom_id res chain seq x y z
N MET A 1 19.31 -4.93 -22.88
CA MET A 1 19.19 -4.69 -22.04
C MET A 1 18.23 -5.15 -21.47
N ALA A 2 18.34 -5.41 -20.74
CA ALA A 2 17.49 -6.08 -20.10
C ALA A 2 16.52 -5.24 -19.74
N LYS A 3 15.57 -5.34 -19.92
CA LYS A 3 14.73 -4.65 -19.58
C LYS A 3 14.37 -4.88 -18.37
N LYS A 4 14.23 -4.12 -17.61
CA LYS A 4 13.80 -4.32 -16.46
C LYS A 4 12.58 -4.95 -16.66
N ALA A 5 12.44 -5.92 -16.04
CA ALA A 5 11.33 -6.62 -16.03
C ALA A 5 10.36 -5.65 -15.84
N SER A 6 9.47 -5.65 -16.51
CA SER A 6 8.75 -4.66 -16.56
C SER A 6 7.98 -4.37 -15.37
N ASN A 7 8.34 -3.38 -14.69
CA ASN A 7 7.51 -2.85 -13.63
C ASN A 7 6.26 -2.20 -14.19
N SER A 8 6.25 -1.91 -15.48
CA SER A 8 5.09 -1.24 -16.05
C SER A 8 3.84 -2.10 -16.05
N ASP A 9 3.98 -3.39 -15.81
CA ASP A 9 2.82 -4.25 -15.66
C ASP A 9 2.29 -4.26 -14.23
N LYS A 10 3.03 -3.71 -13.29
CA LYS A 10 2.64 -3.77 -11.89
C LYS A 10 1.90 -2.51 -11.50
N ARG A 11 0.81 -2.70 -10.79
CA ARG A 11 -0.06 -1.60 -10.40
C ARG A 11 -0.07 -1.48 -8.90
N ILE A 12 0.20 -0.29 -8.41
CA ILE A 12 0.28 -0.02 -6.98
C ILE A 12 -0.80 0.99 -6.62
N LEU A 13 -1.61 0.65 -5.63
CA LEU A 13 -2.63 1.56 -5.14
C LEU A 13 -2.13 2.21 -3.85
N LEU A 14 -2.14 3.54 -3.83
CA LEU A 14 -1.82 4.30 -2.63
C LEU A 14 -3.12 4.73 -1.98
N VAL A 15 -3.30 4.41 -0.71
CA VAL A 15 -4.51 4.79 0.03
C VAL A 15 -4.07 5.60 1.23
N ASP A 16 -4.20 6.92 1.15
CA ASP A 16 -3.73 7.82 2.19
C ASP A 16 -4.45 9.15 1.99
N ASP A 17 -4.80 9.83 3.06
CA ASP A 17 -5.45 11.13 2.94
C ASP A 17 -4.45 12.28 2.96
N ASP A 18 -3.17 12.00 3.12
CA ASP A 18 -2.14 13.03 3.15
C ASP A 18 -1.62 13.28 1.74
N ALA A 19 -1.97 14.44 1.19
CA ALA A 19 -1.62 14.75 -0.20
C ALA A 19 -0.11 14.78 -0.43
N GLU A 20 0.66 15.22 0.56
CA GLU A 20 2.12 15.28 0.39
C GLU A 20 2.72 13.90 0.31
N ILE A 21 2.27 13.00 1.15
CA ILE A 21 2.76 11.63 1.11
C ILE A 21 2.40 10.97 -0.19
N ILE A 22 1.17 11.16 -0.64
CA ILE A 22 0.73 10.58 -1.90
C ILE A 22 1.59 11.08 -3.04
N GLU A 23 1.85 12.39 -3.09
CA GLU A 23 2.63 12.93 -4.19
C GLU A 23 4.06 12.42 -4.16
N SER A 24 4.67 12.37 -2.99
CA SER A 24 6.04 11.87 -2.86
C SER A 24 6.14 10.41 -3.26
N LEU A 25 5.21 9.60 -2.81
CA LEU A 25 5.20 8.18 -3.15
C LEU A 25 4.93 7.97 -4.62
N ARG A 26 3.98 8.71 -5.17
CA ARG A 26 3.64 8.56 -6.57
C ARG A 26 4.85 8.87 -7.45
N LEU A 27 5.53 9.97 -7.16
CA LEU A 27 6.70 10.34 -7.96
C LEU A 27 7.80 9.29 -7.87
N ALA A 28 8.07 8.80 -6.66
CA ALA A 28 9.11 7.79 -6.47
C ALA A 28 8.78 6.48 -7.16
N LEU A 29 7.52 6.07 -7.09
CA LEU A 29 7.13 4.80 -7.68
C LEU A 29 7.03 4.88 -9.19
N GLU A 30 6.55 6.00 -9.71
CA GLU A 30 6.50 6.18 -11.16
C GLU A 30 7.91 6.25 -11.75
N ALA A 31 8.87 6.78 -10.98
CA ALA A 31 10.25 6.78 -11.42
C ALA A 31 10.82 5.36 -11.55
N GLN A 32 10.20 4.40 -10.88
CA GLN A 32 10.58 2.99 -11.01
C GLN A 32 9.70 2.26 -12.03
N ASP A 33 8.94 3.01 -12.78
CA ASP A 33 8.07 2.52 -13.87
C ASP A 33 6.82 1.78 -13.41
N TYR A 34 6.46 1.85 -12.15
CA TYR A 34 5.20 1.25 -11.71
C TYR A 34 4.03 2.15 -12.11
N GLN A 35 2.88 1.54 -12.32
CA GLN A 35 1.63 2.28 -12.51
C GLN A 35 1.03 2.55 -11.14
N VAL A 36 0.63 3.78 -10.90
CA VAL A 36 0.17 4.19 -9.58
C VAL A 36 -1.27 4.66 -9.63
N LEU A 37 -2.08 4.12 -8.73
CA LEU A 37 -3.46 4.54 -8.53
C LEU A 37 -3.54 5.17 -7.15
N VAL A 38 -4.46 6.10 -6.97
CA VAL A 38 -4.55 6.85 -5.73
C VAL A 38 -5.97 6.85 -5.20
N ALA A 39 -6.11 6.59 -3.90
CA ALA A 39 -7.37 6.76 -3.18
C ALA A 39 -7.09 7.60 -1.95
N ARG A 40 -8.00 8.48 -1.61
CA ARG A 40 -7.82 9.42 -0.52
C ARG A 40 -8.52 9.00 0.76
N ASP A 41 -9.28 7.94 0.73
CA ASP A 41 -9.89 7.39 1.94
C ASP A 41 -10.16 5.91 1.71
N GLY A 42 -10.57 5.25 2.78
CA GLY A 42 -10.75 3.80 2.74
C GLY A 42 -11.86 3.35 1.82
N ASN A 43 -12.91 4.15 1.67
CA ASN A 43 -14.01 3.77 0.78
C ASN A 43 -13.57 3.81 -0.67
N GLN A 44 -12.84 4.87 -1.05
CA GLN A 44 -12.28 4.93 -2.39
C GLN A 44 -11.29 3.79 -2.61
N GLY A 45 -10.51 3.48 -1.56
CA GLY A 45 -9.55 2.39 -1.65
C GLY A 45 -10.22 1.07 -1.96
N LEU A 46 -11.26 0.74 -1.22
CA LEU A 46 -11.96 -0.53 -1.46
C LEU A 46 -12.56 -0.58 -2.85
N ALA A 47 -13.14 0.52 -3.31
CA ALA A 47 -13.72 0.55 -4.65
C ALA A 47 -12.66 0.31 -5.73
N LEU A 48 -11.48 0.92 -5.55
CA LEU A 48 -10.40 0.73 -6.52
C LEU A 48 -9.81 -0.67 -6.45
N ILE A 49 -9.73 -1.25 -5.27
CA ILE A 49 -9.24 -2.61 -5.14
C ILE A 49 -10.12 -3.56 -5.93
N GLU A 50 -11.43 -3.41 -5.79
CA GLU A 50 -12.34 -4.28 -6.52
C GLU A 50 -12.29 -4.07 -8.02
N ARG A 51 -12.21 -2.81 -8.43
CA ARG A 51 -12.30 -2.51 -9.86
C ARG A 51 -11.00 -2.75 -10.59
N GLU A 52 -9.89 -2.39 -9.94
CA GLU A 52 -8.60 -2.36 -10.64
C GLU A 52 -7.68 -3.52 -10.26
N THR A 53 -7.99 -4.25 -9.23
CA THR A 53 -7.18 -5.38 -8.73
C THR A 53 -5.68 -5.08 -8.75
N PRO A 54 -5.24 -4.11 -7.93
CA PRO A 54 -3.82 -3.76 -7.92
C PRO A 54 -2.95 -4.90 -7.39
N ASP A 55 -1.68 -4.90 -7.76
CA ASP A 55 -0.74 -5.91 -7.30
C ASP A 55 -0.25 -5.62 -5.89
N LEU A 56 -0.17 -4.36 -5.53
CA LEU A 56 0.30 -3.95 -4.21
C LEU A 56 -0.56 -2.79 -3.73
N ILE A 57 -0.86 -2.79 -2.44
CA ILE A 57 -1.59 -1.70 -1.82
C ILE A 57 -0.72 -1.12 -0.72
N ILE A 58 -0.47 0.19 -0.77
CA ILE A 58 0.20 0.90 0.31
C ILE A 58 -0.89 1.65 1.04
N LEU A 59 -1.15 1.27 2.28
CA LEU A 59 -2.36 1.61 2.98
C LEU A 59 -2.06 2.32 4.29
N ASP A 60 -2.55 3.54 4.42
CA ASP A 60 -2.41 4.31 5.66
C ASP A 60 -3.37 3.74 6.69
N MET A 61 -2.88 3.56 7.90
CA MET A 61 -3.70 3.04 8.97
C MET A 61 -4.75 4.03 9.43
N MET A 62 -4.40 5.31 9.50
CA MET A 62 -5.27 6.32 10.09
C MET A 62 -5.84 7.23 9.01
N MET A 63 -7.08 7.04 8.67
CA MET A 63 -7.74 7.86 7.66
C MET A 63 -9.17 8.17 8.10
N PRO A 64 -9.72 9.28 7.62
CA PRO A 64 -11.13 9.54 7.89
C PRO A 64 -12.02 8.57 7.12
N LYS A 65 -13.24 8.48 7.52
CA LYS A 65 -14.29 7.65 6.93
C LYS A 65 -14.07 6.17 7.17
N ARG A 66 -12.98 5.61 6.65
CA ARG A 66 -12.72 4.21 6.89
C ARG A 66 -11.23 4.03 7.11
N SER A 67 -10.85 3.57 8.29
CA SER A 67 -9.44 3.39 8.62
C SER A 67 -8.83 2.27 7.82
N GLY A 68 -7.51 2.24 7.77
CA GLY A 68 -6.82 1.16 7.08
C GLY A 68 -7.14 -0.20 7.68
N PHE A 69 -7.34 -0.28 8.98
CA PHE A 69 -7.71 -1.56 9.58
C PHE A 69 -9.05 -2.06 9.06
N LEU A 70 -10.01 -1.17 8.86
CA LEU A 70 -11.30 -1.60 8.33
C LEU A 70 -11.17 -2.10 6.89
N VAL A 71 -10.29 -1.47 6.12
CA VAL A 71 -10.01 -1.95 4.77
C VAL A 71 -9.42 -3.35 4.82
N LEU A 72 -8.43 -3.56 5.71
CA LEU A 72 -7.81 -4.87 5.87
C LEU A 72 -8.82 -5.93 6.28
N GLU A 73 -9.69 -5.58 7.23
CA GLU A 73 -10.68 -6.53 7.72
C GLU A 73 -11.63 -6.94 6.61
N ARG A 74 -12.00 -5.97 5.78
CA ARG A 74 -12.88 -6.27 4.66
C ARG A 74 -12.19 -7.20 3.65
N LEU A 75 -10.93 -6.92 3.35
CA LEU A 75 -10.19 -7.76 2.41
C LEU A 75 -10.03 -9.18 2.94
N LYS A 76 -9.76 -9.31 4.23
CA LYS A 76 -9.61 -10.62 4.81
C LYS A 76 -10.94 -11.39 4.77
N ARG A 77 -12.04 -10.69 4.98
CA ARG A 77 -13.34 -11.34 4.99
C ARG A 77 -13.72 -11.86 3.61
N LEU A 78 -13.20 -11.23 2.56
CA LEU A 78 -13.47 -11.71 1.21
C LEU A 78 -12.73 -13.02 0.91
N GLY A 79 -11.80 -13.42 1.76
CA GLY A 79 -11.21 -14.74 1.67
C GLY A 79 -10.15 -14.93 0.63
N GLU A 80 -9.77 -13.88 -0.05
CA GLU A 80 -8.75 -14.01 -1.06
C GLU A 80 -7.63 -13.07 -0.79
N LYS A 81 -6.44 -13.58 -0.75
CA LYS A 81 -5.31 -12.72 -0.59
C LYS A 81 -4.58 -12.66 -1.89
N LYS A 82 -5.04 -11.80 -2.75
CA LYS A 82 -4.40 -11.64 -4.03
C LYS A 82 -3.47 -10.45 -4.08
N HIS A 83 -3.49 -9.62 -3.04
CA HIS A 83 -2.74 -8.38 -3.06
C HIS A 83 -1.64 -8.44 -2.03
N ARG A 84 -0.52 -7.79 -2.34
CA ARG A 84 0.47 -7.52 -1.31
C ARG A 84 0.10 -6.23 -0.63
N ILE A 85 0.33 -6.13 0.66
CA ILE A 85 -0.10 -4.95 1.43
C ILE A 85 1.04 -4.45 2.29
N ILE A 86 1.38 -3.17 2.13
CA ILE A 86 2.29 -2.47 3.03
C ILE A 86 1.43 -1.48 3.80
N MET A 87 1.42 -1.60 5.11
CA MET A 87 0.69 -0.64 5.93
C MET A 87 1.64 0.43 6.42
N ILE A 88 1.24 1.70 6.30
CA ILE A 88 2.05 2.80 6.80
C ILE A 88 1.26 3.53 7.86
N THR A 89 1.96 4.06 8.86
CA THR A 89 1.29 4.69 9.98
C THR A 89 2.23 5.59 10.78
N ALA A 90 1.68 6.65 11.34
CA ALA A 90 2.39 7.46 12.31
C ALA A 90 2.32 6.87 13.72
N ASN A 91 1.50 5.85 13.93
CA ASN A 91 1.30 5.28 15.25
C ASN A 91 2.43 4.33 15.60
N GLU A 92 2.95 4.44 16.81
CA GLU A 92 4.08 3.63 17.22
C GLU A 92 3.72 2.42 18.07
N GLY A 93 2.46 2.18 18.28
CA GLY A 93 2.05 1.11 19.18
C GLY A 93 2.31 -0.27 18.61
N ASN A 94 2.94 -1.14 19.41
CA ASN A 94 3.19 -2.51 18.98
C ASN A 94 1.92 -3.31 18.79
N ARG A 95 0.87 -2.94 19.50
CA ARG A 95 -0.39 -3.63 19.38
C ARG A 95 -0.97 -3.50 17.99
N HIS A 96 -0.86 -2.31 17.41
CA HIS A 96 -1.37 -2.08 16.07
C HIS A 96 -0.59 -2.88 15.04
N LYS A 97 0.72 -3.00 15.25
CA LYS A 97 1.54 -3.77 14.34
C LYS A 97 1.15 -5.24 14.38
N ALA A 98 0.97 -5.78 15.58
CA ALA A 98 0.60 -7.18 15.73
C ALA A 98 -0.75 -7.46 15.08
N TYR A 99 -1.70 -6.55 15.25
CA TYR A 99 -3.02 -6.73 14.67
C TYR A 99 -2.95 -6.66 13.15
N ALA A 100 -2.18 -5.73 12.61
CA ALA A 100 -2.01 -5.63 11.16
C ALA A 100 -1.41 -6.92 10.59
N GLU A 101 -0.42 -7.46 11.29
CA GLU A 101 0.21 -8.70 10.84
C GLU A 101 -0.78 -9.86 10.88
N MET A 102 -1.62 -9.90 11.90
CA MET A 102 -2.68 -10.89 11.96
C MET A 102 -3.63 -10.79 10.78
N LEU A 103 -3.88 -9.58 10.31
CA LEU A 103 -4.77 -9.37 9.19
C LEU A 103 -4.07 -9.56 7.84
N GLY A 104 -2.79 -9.88 7.85
CA GLY A 104 -2.13 -10.31 6.63
C GLY A 104 -1.34 -9.25 5.89
N VAL A 105 -0.91 -8.18 6.57
CA VAL A 105 -0.06 -7.22 5.88
C VAL A 105 1.30 -7.84 5.66
N ASP A 106 1.94 -7.47 4.58
CA ASP A 106 3.24 -8.02 4.21
C ASP A 106 4.39 -7.20 4.75
N ASP A 107 4.15 -5.93 5.03
CA ASP A 107 5.14 -5.08 5.68
C ASP A 107 4.41 -3.97 6.42
N TYR A 108 5.08 -3.40 7.41
CA TYR A 108 4.50 -2.38 8.27
C TYR A 108 5.57 -1.33 8.47
N VAL A 109 5.31 -0.11 8.00
CA VAL A 109 6.32 0.94 7.96
C VAL A 109 5.82 2.16 8.71
N ARG A 110 6.65 2.70 9.60
CA ARG A 110 6.23 3.85 10.39
C ARG A 110 6.65 5.14 9.73
N LYS A 111 5.78 6.14 9.78
CA LYS A 111 6.07 7.48 9.33
C LYS A 111 6.83 8.22 10.42
N PRO A 112 7.77 9.06 10.11
CA PRO A 112 8.31 9.27 8.76
C PRO A 112 9.26 8.15 8.40
N PHE A 113 9.39 7.86 7.13
CA PHE A 113 10.27 6.80 6.68
C PHE A 113 11.15 7.31 5.56
N PRO A 114 12.38 6.78 5.42
CA PRO A 114 13.17 7.09 4.25
C PRO A 114 12.51 6.46 3.02
N MET A 115 12.48 7.18 1.93
CA MET A 115 11.83 6.66 0.74
C MET A 115 12.49 5.36 0.28
N ASP A 116 13.81 5.26 0.42
CA ASP A 116 14.52 4.03 0.04
C ASP A 116 14.00 2.81 0.77
N ARG A 117 13.66 2.97 2.04
CA ARG A 117 13.13 1.87 2.82
C ARG A 117 11.83 1.35 2.21
N LEU A 118 10.97 2.27 1.81
CA LEU A 118 9.69 1.86 1.24
C LEU A 118 9.88 1.26 -0.15
N ILE A 119 10.71 1.86 -0.97
CA ILE A 119 10.95 1.33 -2.31
C ILE A 119 11.54 -0.08 -2.24
N GLN A 120 12.44 -0.33 -1.29
CA GLN A 120 12.99 -1.67 -1.13
C GLN A 120 11.89 -2.68 -0.79
N SER A 121 10.95 -2.29 0.06
CA SER A 121 9.85 -3.18 0.41
C SER A 121 8.98 -3.46 -0.81
N VAL A 122 8.69 -2.44 -1.60
CA VAL A 122 7.90 -2.61 -2.82
C VAL A 122 8.58 -3.60 -3.76
N GLN A 123 9.87 -3.41 -3.98
CA GLN A 123 10.62 -4.27 -4.89
C GLN A 123 10.66 -5.71 -4.38
N ARG A 124 10.85 -5.89 -3.08
CA ARG A 124 10.86 -7.22 -2.51
C ARG A 124 9.52 -7.91 -2.70
N LEU A 125 8.44 -7.19 -2.49
CA LEU A 125 7.12 -7.81 -2.55
C LEU A 125 6.64 -8.04 -3.98
N LEU A 126 7.08 -7.23 -4.91
CA LEU A 126 6.66 -7.39 -6.30
C LEU A 126 7.66 -8.15 -7.15
N GLY A 127 8.77 -8.57 -6.56
CA GLY A 127 9.71 -9.42 -7.26
C GLY A 127 10.55 -8.73 -8.30
N ALA A 128 10.78 -7.46 -8.13
CA ALA A 128 11.55 -6.71 -9.13
C ALA A 128 13.03 -6.97 -9.01
#